data_90a01968133b75925b84e99a58a57f05
#
_entry.id   90a01968133b75925b84e99a58a57f05
#
_cell.length_a   1.000
_cell.length_b   1.000
_cell.length_c   1.000
_cell.angle_alpha   90.00
_cell.angle_beta   90.00
_cell.angle_gamma   90.00
#
_symmetry.space_group_name_H-M   'P 1'
#
loop_
_entity.id
_entity.type
_entity.pdbx_description
1 polymer ?
#
loop_
_entity_poly.entity_id
_entity_poly.type
_entity_poly.pdbx_seq_one_letter_code
_entity_poly.pdbx_strand_id
1 'polypeptide(L)'
;MKKIKFALLMLPFAIVLMNCNSTKKGPEYTAVKKKLSYNKDIKPIIETSCTPCHIPPQGKKEPLENYIHVKENIGSIIERVKLPQEDRKFMPPRNRKPALNDSLVAVLVRWEQQNMPE
;
A
#
# COMPACT_ATOMS: atom_id res chain seq x y z
N MET A 1 43.71 -66.38 -29.45
CA MET A 1 43.35 -64.96 -29.61
C MET A 1 41.88 -64.79 -29.33
N LYS A 2 41.53 -64.51 -28.08
CA LYS A 2 40.13 -64.50 -27.61
C LYS A 2 39.59 -63.09 -27.71
N LYS A 3 38.61 -62.87 -28.58
CA LYS A 3 37.90 -61.62 -28.70
C LYS A 3 36.91 -61.46 -27.55
N ILE A 4 37.26 -60.66 -26.59
CA ILE A 4 36.33 -60.29 -25.48
C ILE A 4 35.34 -59.32 -26.05
N LYS A 5 34.10 -59.77 -26.18
CA LYS A 5 32.97 -58.93 -26.50
C LYS A 5 32.52 -58.20 -25.22
N PHE A 6 32.93 -56.96 -25.07
CA PHE A 6 32.40 -56.11 -24.04
C PHE A 6 30.97 -55.74 -24.44
N ALA A 7 30.00 -56.46 -23.90
CA ALA A 7 28.62 -56.03 -23.95
C ALA A 7 28.47 -54.86 -22.99
N LEU A 8 28.54 -53.67 -23.54
CA LEU A 8 28.27 -52.40 -22.81
C LEU A 8 26.79 -52.38 -22.48
N LEU A 9 26.45 -52.78 -21.28
CA LEU A 9 25.10 -52.66 -20.72
C LEU A 9 24.85 -51.18 -20.45
N MET A 10 24.34 -50.49 -21.45
CA MET A 10 23.84 -49.11 -21.27
C MET A 10 22.56 -49.19 -20.47
N LEU A 11 22.69 -49.09 -19.16
CA LEU A 11 21.57 -48.87 -18.27
C LEU A 11 21.08 -47.44 -18.46
N PRO A 12 19.89 -47.20 -18.96
CA PRO A 12 19.36 -45.83 -19.01
C PRO A 12 19.04 -45.45 -17.57
N PHE A 13 19.91 -44.62 -17.01
CA PHE A 13 19.64 -43.95 -15.75
C PHE A 13 18.54 -42.92 -16.02
N ALA A 14 17.31 -43.39 -15.95
CA ALA A 14 16.14 -42.53 -15.99
C ALA A 14 16.16 -41.68 -14.73
N ILE A 15 16.76 -40.50 -14.84
CA ILE A 15 16.62 -39.44 -13.84
C ILE A 15 15.16 -39.00 -13.89
N VAL A 16 14.36 -39.62 -13.05
CA VAL A 16 13.03 -39.11 -12.73
C VAL A 16 13.26 -37.83 -11.94
N LEU A 17 13.35 -36.71 -12.66
CA LEU A 17 13.21 -35.39 -12.05
C LEU A 17 11.78 -35.31 -11.54
N MET A 18 11.57 -35.74 -10.31
CA MET A 18 10.39 -35.42 -9.56
C MET A 18 10.39 -33.90 -9.37
N ASN A 19 9.80 -33.23 -10.33
CA ASN A 19 9.44 -31.83 -10.24
C ASN A 19 8.37 -31.73 -9.14
N CYS A 20 8.80 -31.66 -7.88
CA CYS A 20 7.97 -31.24 -6.78
C CYS A 20 7.62 -29.76 -6.97
N ASN A 21 6.85 -29.47 -8.01
CA ASN A 21 6.19 -28.20 -8.15
C ASN A 21 4.96 -28.20 -7.23
N SER A 22 5.24 -28.23 -5.92
CA SER A 22 4.23 -28.02 -4.91
C SER A 22 3.90 -26.52 -4.87
N THR A 23 3.33 -26.04 -5.96
CA THR A 23 2.60 -24.78 -5.94
C THR A 23 1.34 -25.03 -5.12
N LYS A 24 1.48 -25.02 -3.80
CA LYS A 24 0.35 -24.74 -2.93
C LYS A 24 -0.11 -23.34 -3.29
N LYS A 25 -1.00 -23.23 -4.29
CA LYS A 25 -1.93 -22.12 -4.38
C LYS A 25 -2.72 -22.18 -3.07
N GLY A 26 -2.22 -21.45 -2.07
CA GLY A 26 -3.06 -21.08 -0.96
C GLY A 26 -4.33 -20.45 -1.56
N PRO A 27 -5.47 -20.45 -0.87
CA PRO A 27 -6.66 -19.81 -1.37
C PRO A 27 -6.23 -18.41 -1.76
N GLU A 28 -6.32 -18.09 -3.06
CA GLU A 28 -6.16 -16.75 -3.55
C GLU A 28 -7.29 -15.97 -2.88
N TYR A 29 -6.95 -15.39 -1.72
CA TYR A 29 -7.78 -14.41 -1.08
C TYR A 29 -7.76 -13.21 -2.02
N THR A 30 -8.65 -13.26 -3.00
CA THR A 30 -9.05 -12.05 -3.72
C THR A 30 -9.75 -11.20 -2.68
N ALA A 31 -8.95 -10.52 -1.86
CA ALA A 31 -9.45 -9.43 -1.06
C ALA A 31 -10.10 -8.50 -2.07
N VAL A 32 -11.42 -8.58 -2.14
CA VAL A 32 -12.23 -7.61 -2.86
C VAL A 32 -11.74 -6.27 -2.34
N LYS A 33 -10.94 -5.58 -3.16
CA LYS A 33 -10.34 -4.31 -2.74
C LYS A 33 -11.50 -3.39 -2.44
N LYS A 34 -11.85 -3.26 -1.16
CA LYS A 34 -12.97 -2.41 -0.70
C LYS A 34 -12.87 -1.08 -1.42
N LYS A 35 -13.91 -0.71 -2.15
CA LYS A 35 -14.03 0.60 -2.76
C LYS A 35 -14.15 1.61 -1.63
N LEU A 36 -13.17 2.49 -1.53
CA LEU A 36 -13.17 3.57 -0.54
C LEU A 36 -14.05 4.72 -1.03
N SER A 37 -14.59 5.49 -0.11
CA SER A 37 -15.27 6.75 -0.42
C SER A 37 -14.80 7.87 0.51
N TYR A 38 -14.88 9.09 0.02
CA TYR A 38 -14.51 10.26 0.83
C TYR A 38 -15.31 10.30 2.14
N ASN A 39 -16.63 10.24 2.04
CA ASN A 39 -17.50 10.44 3.20
C ASN A 39 -17.31 9.40 4.31
N LYS A 40 -17.05 8.14 3.95
CA LYS A 40 -16.97 7.04 4.93
C LYS A 40 -15.55 6.78 5.41
N ASP A 41 -14.56 6.90 4.51
CA ASP A 41 -13.22 6.40 4.79
C ASP A 41 -12.18 7.52 4.94
N ILE A 42 -12.33 8.64 4.25
CA ILE A 42 -11.34 9.73 4.22
C ILE A 42 -11.72 10.86 5.15
N LYS A 43 -12.94 11.34 5.08
CA LYS A 43 -13.41 12.49 5.89
C LYS A 43 -13.12 12.32 7.38
N PRO A 44 -13.37 11.15 8.02
CA PRO A 44 -13.03 10.97 9.44
C PRO A 44 -11.54 11.12 9.74
N ILE A 45 -10.65 10.70 8.82
CA ILE A 45 -9.21 10.86 8.96
C ILE A 45 -8.85 12.36 8.93
N ILE A 46 -9.39 13.10 7.97
CA ILE A 46 -9.15 14.54 7.81
C ILE A 46 -9.66 15.29 9.05
N GLU A 47 -10.88 15.03 9.48
CA GLU A 47 -11.49 15.67 10.64
C GLU A 47 -10.67 15.43 11.92
N THR A 48 -10.19 14.22 12.13
CA THR A 48 -9.43 13.88 13.33
C THR A 48 -8.00 14.42 13.30
N SER A 49 -7.33 14.34 12.16
CA SER A 49 -5.88 14.57 12.07
C SER A 49 -5.49 15.93 11.51
N CYS A 50 -6.34 16.55 10.67
CA CYS A 50 -6.00 17.76 9.92
C CYS A 50 -6.74 19.01 10.43
N THR A 51 -7.95 18.81 10.98
CA THR A 51 -8.73 19.96 11.49
C THR A 51 -8.51 20.15 12.99
N PRO A 52 -8.75 21.34 13.53
CA PRO A 52 -9.18 22.57 12.86
C PRO A 52 -8.07 23.36 12.14
N CYS A 53 -6.81 22.90 12.19
CA CYS A 53 -5.68 23.68 11.66
C CYS A 53 -5.81 24.00 10.17
N HIS A 54 -6.41 23.09 9.37
CA HIS A 54 -6.66 23.28 7.95
C HIS A 54 -8.10 23.75 7.63
N ILE A 55 -8.72 24.46 8.57
CA ILE A 55 -10.02 25.12 8.37
C ILE A 55 -9.82 26.63 8.49
N PRO A 56 -10.32 27.46 7.56
CA PRO A 56 -10.29 28.91 7.69
C PRO A 56 -10.98 29.42 8.96
N PRO A 57 -10.48 30.51 9.55
CA PRO A 57 -9.43 31.39 9.03
C PRO A 57 -8.00 30.89 9.27
N GLN A 58 -7.77 29.83 10.04
CA GLN A 58 -6.44 29.33 10.38
C GLN A 58 -5.74 28.67 9.19
N GLY A 59 -6.46 27.84 8.45
CA GLY A 59 -5.96 27.05 7.33
C GLY A 59 -6.16 27.67 5.94
N LYS A 60 -6.05 29.00 5.80
CA LYS A 60 -6.34 29.69 4.53
C LYS A 60 -5.49 29.26 3.34
N LYS A 61 -4.25 28.82 3.57
CA LYS A 61 -3.33 28.49 2.48
C LYS A 61 -3.62 27.13 1.84
N GLU A 62 -4.03 26.18 2.65
CA GLU A 62 -4.31 24.79 2.22
C GLU A 62 -5.53 24.30 3.00
N PRO A 63 -6.75 24.81 2.69
CA PRO A 63 -7.96 24.39 3.39
C PRO A 63 -8.30 22.93 3.05
N LEU A 64 -8.81 22.19 4.04
CA LEU A 64 -9.26 20.81 3.89
C LEU A 64 -10.70 20.66 4.40
N GLU A 65 -11.58 21.59 4.04
CA GLU A 65 -12.95 21.69 4.53
C GLU A 65 -13.92 20.67 3.93
N ASN A 66 -13.64 20.24 2.70
CA ASN A 66 -14.57 19.44 1.92
C ASN A 66 -13.85 18.48 0.98
N TYR A 67 -14.63 17.65 0.29
CA TYR A 67 -14.14 16.68 -0.68
C TYR A 67 -13.21 17.29 -1.74
N ILE A 68 -13.59 18.42 -2.33
CA ILE A 68 -12.81 19.05 -3.41
C ILE A 68 -11.44 19.48 -2.89
N HIS A 69 -11.38 20.15 -1.74
CA HIS A 69 -10.12 20.58 -1.13
C HIS A 69 -9.19 19.40 -0.83
N VAL A 70 -9.76 18.33 -0.27
CA VAL A 70 -8.95 17.14 0.06
C VAL A 70 -8.47 16.43 -1.21
N LYS A 71 -9.33 16.29 -2.21
CA LYS A 71 -8.99 15.68 -3.49
C LYS A 71 -7.86 16.42 -4.21
N GLU A 72 -7.93 17.74 -4.28
CA GLU A 72 -6.91 18.57 -4.93
C GLU A 72 -5.56 18.51 -4.19
N ASN A 73 -5.58 18.29 -2.88
CA ASN A 73 -4.38 18.30 -2.04
C ASN A 73 -3.90 16.89 -1.63
N ILE A 74 -4.52 15.80 -2.10
CA ILE A 74 -4.23 14.44 -1.59
C ILE A 74 -2.77 14.03 -1.74
N GLY A 75 -2.14 14.34 -2.86
CA GLY A 75 -0.73 14.04 -3.09
C GLY A 75 0.17 14.74 -2.06
N SER A 76 -0.07 16.03 -1.81
CA SER A 76 0.64 16.81 -0.78
C SER A 76 0.38 16.27 0.63
N ILE A 77 -0.86 15.88 0.93
CA ILE A 77 -1.21 15.27 2.21
C ILE A 77 -0.40 13.99 2.42
N ILE A 78 -0.40 13.08 1.44
CA ILE A 78 0.32 11.80 1.50
C ILE A 78 1.83 12.03 1.64
N GLU A 79 2.40 12.96 0.88
CA GLU A 79 3.81 13.32 1.01
C GLU A 79 4.14 13.74 2.44
N ARG A 80 3.40 14.68 3.00
CA ARG A 80 3.69 15.27 4.31
C ARG A 80 3.50 14.29 5.47
N VAL A 81 2.49 13.42 5.43
CA VAL A 81 2.27 12.43 6.49
C VAL A 81 3.30 11.29 6.47
N LYS A 82 4.04 11.12 5.37
CA LYS A 82 5.11 10.13 5.22
C LYS A 82 6.50 10.65 5.54
N LEU A 83 6.67 11.94 5.71
CA LEU A 83 7.97 12.50 6.09
C LEU A 83 8.42 11.98 7.45
N PRO A 84 9.72 11.98 7.75
CA PRO A 84 10.20 11.78 9.10
C PRO A 84 9.57 12.83 10.04
N GLN A 85 9.23 12.41 11.25
CA GLN A 85 8.55 13.30 12.21
C GLN A 85 9.40 14.51 12.62
N GLU A 86 10.70 14.47 12.38
CA GLU A 86 11.67 15.55 12.61
C GLU A 86 11.63 16.60 11.50
N ASP A 87 11.07 16.27 10.34
CA ASP A 87 10.96 17.19 9.23
C ASP A 87 9.97 18.33 9.56
N ARG A 88 10.35 19.56 9.25
CA ARG A 88 9.52 20.75 9.50
C ARG A 88 8.21 20.75 8.69
N LYS A 89 8.16 20.00 7.62
CA LYS A 89 6.99 19.84 6.75
C LYS A 89 6.11 18.67 7.14
N PHE A 90 6.54 17.84 8.11
CA PHE A 90 5.75 16.70 8.58
C PHE A 90 4.38 17.15 9.09
N MET A 91 3.34 16.42 8.74
CA MET A 91 1.97 16.67 9.19
C MET A 91 1.32 15.39 9.78
N PRO A 92 0.53 15.53 10.81
CA PRO A 92 0.33 16.73 11.63
C PRO A 92 1.58 17.06 12.46
N PRO A 93 1.78 18.33 12.84
CA PRO A 93 2.93 18.71 13.67
C PRO A 93 2.94 17.94 15.00
N ARG A 94 4.09 17.39 15.41
CA ARG A 94 4.27 16.50 16.57
C ARG A 94 3.65 17.01 17.87
N ASN A 95 3.69 18.32 18.09
CA ASN A 95 3.18 18.95 19.31
C ASN A 95 1.69 19.32 19.24
N ARG A 96 1.02 19.01 18.15
CA ARG A 96 -0.39 19.36 17.92
C ARG A 96 -1.29 18.13 17.91
N LYS A 97 -0.92 17.12 17.16
CA LYS A 97 -1.69 15.87 17.01
C LYS A 97 -0.77 14.67 16.82
N PRO A 98 -1.21 13.46 17.18
CA PRO A 98 -0.44 12.25 16.89
C PRO A 98 -0.29 12.04 15.39
N ALA A 99 0.84 11.45 15.00
CA ALA A 99 1.09 11.01 13.63
C ALA A 99 0.04 9.98 13.18
N LEU A 100 -0.29 9.98 11.89
CA LEU A 100 -1.09 8.91 11.32
C LEU A 100 -0.29 7.60 11.40
N ASN A 101 -0.97 6.52 11.77
CA ASN A 101 -0.38 5.19 11.68
C ASN A 101 -0.38 4.69 10.22
N ASP A 102 0.42 3.67 9.96
CA ASP A 102 0.59 3.11 8.60
C ASP A 102 -0.73 2.67 7.94
N SER A 103 -1.69 2.19 8.73
CA SER A 103 -3.00 1.77 8.23
C SER A 103 -3.80 2.95 7.68
N LEU A 104 -3.81 4.08 8.38
CA LEU A 104 -4.49 5.29 7.93
C LEU A 104 -3.79 5.90 6.72
N VAL A 105 -2.46 5.91 6.70
CA VAL A 105 -1.69 6.34 5.53
C VAL A 105 -2.01 5.46 4.32
N ALA A 106 -2.09 4.14 4.50
CA ALA A 106 -2.46 3.21 3.44
C ALA A 106 -3.88 3.44 2.90
N VAL A 107 -4.82 3.87 3.74
CA VAL A 107 -6.19 4.25 3.30
C VAL A 107 -6.13 5.48 2.38
N LEU A 108 -5.40 6.52 2.74
CA LEU A 108 -5.24 7.72 1.90
C LEU A 108 -4.63 7.38 0.54
N VAL A 109 -3.54 6.60 0.52
CA VAL A 109 -2.86 6.16 -0.71
C VAL A 109 -3.80 5.33 -1.59
N ARG A 110 -4.54 4.41 -0.99
CA ARG A 110 -5.49 3.57 -1.75
C ARG A 110 -6.64 4.40 -2.34
N TRP A 111 -7.14 5.38 -1.62
CA TRP A 111 -8.19 6.26 -2.11
C TRP A 111 -7.70 7.09 -3.32
N GLU A 112 -6.48 7.61 -3.25
CA GLU A 112 -5.84 8.27 -4.39
C GLU A 112 -5.76 7.33 -5.60
N GLN A 113 -5.26 6.09 -5.41
CA GLN A 113 -5.17 5.06 -6.46
C GLN A 113 -6.52 4.65 -7.06
N GLN A 114 -7.61 4.84 -6.34
CA GLN A 114 -8.97 4.58 -6.79
C GLN A 114 -9.62 5.79 -7.49
N ASN A 115 -8.83 6.79 -7.89
CA ASN A 115 -9.31 8.05 -8.48
C ASN A 115 -10.23 8.84 -7.55
N MET A 116 -10.03 8.70 -6.26
CA MET A 116 -10.64 9.54 -5.22
C MET A 116 -12.18 9.64 -5.30
N PRO A 117 -12.91 8.52 -5.23
CA PRO A 117 -14.38 8.59 -5.25
C PRO A 117 -14.92 9.31 -4.01
N GLU A 118 -16.02 10.02 -4.20
CA GLU A 118 -16.71 10.75 -3.13
C GLU A 118 -17.44 9.84 -2.13
#